data_15d2fe634577c1f6e7a4d86d253bb26c
#
_entry.id   15d2fe634577c1f6e7a4d86d253bb26c
#
_cell.length_a   1.000
_cell.length_b   1.000
_cell.length_c   1.000
_cell.angle_alpha   90.00
_cell.angle_beta   90.00
_cell.angle_gamma   90.00
#
_symmetry.space_group_name_H-M   'P 1'
#
loop_
_entity.id
_entity.type
_entity.pdbx_description
1 polymer ?
#
loop_
_entity_poly.entity_id
_entity_poly.type
_entity_poly.pdbx_seq_one_letter_code
_entity_poly.pdbx_strand_id
1 'polypeptide(L)'
;MSRGLFLSWAPFSRRCETLAQRFDLELRFISTPWPKRPLTVPLKYPWQTAATVRTLLARAHDELWVMDPPTPAVLLVGLAARLRRRPLVVDMHTVAFTALAWRLLRALERPLLRRAAAVVVTNEELAAQVRSWGARALVLPDPLPEPPADLATTGERQEVTVIATFSKDEPLWLLPEVARRRPDLRLAVTGAARGDLSTWPPNLRATGFLSERAFWEQLERSSAIVVLTTRAATLLSGGYEALVLARPLVTSDHAALREYFGDAAVYADDDVDSLTAALSEALDRGEELAVRLRGLARRRATEWERAAAGLRAAVGRV
;
A
#
# COMPACT_ATOMS: atom_id res chain seq x y z
N MET A 1 1.65 -13.38 25.11
CA MET A 1 1.36 -14.23 23.93
C MET A 1 0.27 -13.52 23.15
N SER A 2 0.46 -13.28 21.85
CA SER A 2 -0.55 -12.61 21.01
C SER A 2 -1.84 -13.41 21.00
N ARG A 3 -2.99 -12.74 21.15
CA ARG A 3 -4.31 -13.38 21.20
C ARG A 3 -4.88 -13.66 19.81
N GLY A 4 -4.39 -13.01 18.79
CA GLY A 4 -4.89 -13.08 17.42
C GLY A 4 -3.89 -13.70 16.44
N LEU A 5 -4.40 -14.23 15.32
CA LEU A 5 -3.62 -14.78 14.22
C LEU A 5 -3.95 -14.03 12.93
N PHE A 6 -2.94 -13.49 12.26
CA PHE A 6 -3.06 -12.92 10.93
C PHE A 6 -2.41 -13.83 9.87
N LEU A 7 -3.20 -14.33 8.94
CA LEU A 7 -2.76 -15.21 7.86
C LEU A 7 -2.71 -14.47 6.51
N SER A 8 -1.59 -14.61 5.83
CA SER A 8 -1.41 -14.09 4.47
C SER A 8 -0.75 -15.14 3.56
N TRP A 9 -1.31 -15.32 2.36
CA TRP A 9 -0.73 -16.23 1.34
C TRP A 9 0.25 -15.48 0.41
N ALA A 10 0.76 -14.34 0.84
CA ALA A 10 1.87 -13.65 0.20
C ALA A 10 3.21 -14.12 0.79
N PRO A 11 4.31 -14.03 0.03
CA PRO A 11 5.64 -14.24 0.58
C PRO A 11 6.05 -13.14 1.58
N PHE A 12 5.51 -11.94 1.37
CA PHE A 12 5.76 -10.76 2.17
C PHE A 12 4.65 -9.71 1.92
N SER A 13 4.29 -8.96 2.96
CA SER A 13 3.44 -7.78 2.89
C SER A 13 3.76 -6.84 4.05
N ARG A 14 4.30 -5.66 3.74
CA ARG A 14 4.61 -4.63 4.76
C ARG A 14 3.35 -4.24 5.54
N ARG A 15 2.21 -4.11 4.86
CA ARG A 15 0.92 -3.83 5.49
C ARG A 15 0.55 -4.89 6.52
N CYS A 16 0.68 -6.19 6.18
CA CYS A 16 0.38 -7.26 7.13
C CYS A 16 1.31 -7.21 8.34
N GLU A 17 2.60 -6.95 8.15
CA GLU A 17 3.56 -6.79 9.27
C GLU A 17 3.18 -5.63 10.17
N THR A 18 2.93 -4.48 9.58
CA THR A 18 2.57 -3.28 10.34
C THR A 18 1.26 -3.44 11.09
N LEU A 19 0.22 -3.99 10.44
CA LEU A 19 -1.05 -4.26 11.13
C LEU A 19 -0.88 -5.32 12.23
N ALA A 20 -0.15 -6.40 11.97
CA ALA A 20 0.11 -7.42 12.99
C ALA A 20 0.82 -6.84 14.21
N GLN A 21 1.81 -5.99 13.99
CA GLN A 21 2.52 -5.30 15.08
C GLN A 21 1.59 -4.35 15.86
N ARG A 22 0.81 -3.52 15.15
CA ARG A 22 -0.09 -2.53 15.77
C ARG A 22 -1.25 -3.16 16.54
N PHE A 23 -1.69 -4.36 16.15
CA PHE A 23 -2.80 -5.09 16.79
C PHE A 23 -2.36 -6.26 17.65
N ASP A 24 -1.05 -6.45 17.88
CA ASP A 24 -0.46 -7.57 18.65
C ASP A 24 -0.91 -8.94 18.15
N LEU A 25 -0.79 -9.18 16.83
CA LEU A 25 -1.18 -10.41 16.17
C LEU A 25 0.04 -11.29 15.85
N GLU A 26 -0.12 -12.61 15.97
CA GLU A 26 0.82 -13.56 15.39
C GLU A 26 0.67 -13.55 13.87
N LEU A 27 1.69 -13.08 13.13
CA LEU A 27 1.66 -13.06 11.67
C LEU A 27 2.26 -14.33 11.08
N ARG A 28 1.54 -14.94 10.13
CA ARG A 28 2.00 -16.10 9.36
C ARG A 28 1.88 -15.85 7.87
N PHE A 29 3.02 -15.79 7.19
CA PHE A 29 3.09 -15.84 5.74
C PHE A 29 3.13 -17.30 5.27
N ILE A 30 2.13 -17.71 4.52
CA ILE A 30 2.04 -19.06 3.93
C ILE A 30 2.33 -18.93 2.43
N SER A 31 3.60 -18.87 2.07
CA SER A 31 4.07 -18.85 0.70
C SER A 31 4.63 -20.21 0.30
N THR A 32 4.63 -20.50 -1.01
CA THR A 32 5.23 -21.74 -1.51
C THR A 32 6.73 -21.58 -1.68
N PRO A 33 7.54 -22.62 -1.41
CA PRO A 33 8.97 -22.59 -1.65
C PRO A 33 9.33 -22.67 -3.15
N TRP A 34 8.33 -22.92 -4.01
CA TRP A 34 8.55 -23.08 -5.46
C TRP A 34 8.46 -21.74 -6.19
N PRO A 35 9.23 -21.57 -7.29
CA PRO A 35 9.15 -20.39 -8.12
C PRO A 35 7.74 -20.24 -8.74
N LYS A 36 7.34 -18.99 -8.98
CA LYS A 36 6.05 -18.67 -9.63
C LYS A 36 6.08 -19.07 -11.11
N ARG A 37 5.76 -20.33 -11.41
CA ARG A 37 5.62 -20.85 -12.78
C ARG A 37 4.19 -21.34 -13.00
N PRO A 38 3.63 -21.27 -14.23
CA PRO A 38 2.28 -21.77 -14.51
C PRO A 38 2.07 -23.22 -14.08
N LEU A 39 3.07 -24.08 -14.27
CA LEU A 39 3.04 -25.51 -13.91
C LEU A 39 3.00 -25.76 -12.39
N THR A 40 3.40 -24.81 -11.55
CA THR A 40 3.37 -24.97 -10.09
C THR A 40 2.06 -24.49 -9.46
N VAL A 41 1.20 -23.79 -10.22
CA VAL A 41 -0.09 -23.27 -9.74
C VAL A 41 -1.01 -24.37 -9.18
N PRO A 42 -1.18 -25.54 -9.84
CA PRO A 42 -2.03 -26.61 -9.31
C PRO A 42 -1.57 -27.18 -7.96
N LEU A 43 -0.27 -27.14 -7.68
CA LEU A 43 0.31 -27.62 -6.41
C LEU A 43 0.30 -26.55 -5.33
N LYS A 44 0.31 -25.28 -5.74
CA LYS A 44 0.39 -24.14 -4.84
C LYS A 44 -0.79 -24.07 -3.87
N TYR A 45 -2.01 -24.08 -4.38
CA TYR A 45 -3.20 -23.92 -3.56
C TYR A 45 -3.46 -25.08 -2.60
N PRO A 46 -3.34 -26.37 -3.00
CA PRO A 46 -3.43 -27.49 -2.07
C PRO A 46 -2.40 -27.41 -0.94
N TRP A 47 -1.15 -27.05 -1.25
CA TRP A 47 -0.10 -26.90 -0.26
C TRP A 47 -0.40 -25.77 0.74
N GLN A 48 -0.79 -24.58 0.23
CA GLN A 48 -1.17 -23.44 1.08
C GLN A 48 -2.41 -23.77 1.92
N THR A 49 -3.37 -24.51 1.38
CA THR A 49 -4.53 -25.00 2.11
C THR A 49 -4.11 -25.90 3.27
N ALA A 50 -3.30 -26.92 3.02
CA ALA A 50 -2.81 -27.84 4.03
C ALA A 50 -2.00 -27.12 5.13
N ALA A 51 -1.11 -26.19 4.74
CA ALA A 51 -0.35 -25.37 5.67
C ALA A 51 -1.24 -24.46 6.52
N THR A 52 -2.28 -23.86 5.93
CA THR A 52 -3.28 -23.05 6.63
C THR A 52 -4.06 -23.88 7.65
N VAL A 53 -4.57 -25.04 7.24
CA VAL A 53 -5.31 -25.95 8.13
C VAL A 53 -4.40 -26.39 9.30
N ARG A 54 -3.17 -26.80 9.02
CA ARG A 54 -2.20 -27.16 10.05
C ARG A 54 -1.95 -26.01 11.04
N THR A 55 -1.77 -24.78 10.55
CA THR A 55 -1.57 -23.58 11.39
C THR A 55 -2.79 -23.35 12.28
N LEU A 56 -3.99 -23.39 11.70
CA LEU A 56 -5.22 -23.22 12.45
C LEU A 56 -5.45 -24.33 13.52
N LEU A 57 -5.04 -25.57 13.25
CA LEU A 57 -5.19 -26.68 14.20
C LEU A 57 -4.12 -26.69 15.30
N ALA A 58 -2.95 -26.14 15.05
CA ALA A 58 -1.81 -26.18 15.97
C ALA A 58 -2.05 -25.38 17.25
N ARG A 59 -2.85 -24.31 17.19
CA ARG A 59 -3.13 -23.43 18.34
C ARG A 59 -4.51 -22.77 18.24
N ALA A 60 -5.14 -22.54 19.37
CA ALA A 60 -6.35 -21.71 19.44
C ALA A 60 -5.97 -20.23 19.52
N HIS A 61 -6.71 -19.41 18.76
CA HIS A 61 -6.57 -17.96 18.78
C HIS A 61 -7.93 -17.33 19.10
N ASP A 62 -7.91 -16.18 19.74
CA ASP A 62 -9.13 -15.46 20.14
C ASP A 62 -9.77 -14.70 18.99
N GLU A 63 -8.96 -14.32 18.01
CA GLU A 63 -9.40 -13.65 16.77
C GLU A 63 -8.60 -14.13 15.57
N LEU A 64 -9.21 -14.09 14.39
CA LEU A 64 -8.60 -14.52 13.13
C LEU A 64 -8.65 -13.38 12.11
N TRP A 65 -7.49 -13.09 11.55
CA TRP A 65 -7.32 -12.12 10.48
C TRP A 65 -6.81 -12.82 9.23
N VAL A 66 -7.24 -12.36 8.07
CA VAL A 66 -6.79 -12.88 6.78
C VAL A 66 -6.66 -11.78 5.75
N MET A 67 -5.58 -11.83 4.97
CA MET A 67 -5.40 -10.96 3.81
C MET A 67 -6.17 -11.50 2.60
N ASP A 68 -6.91 -10.66 1.93
CA ASP A 68 -7.56 -10.93 0.64
C ASP A 68 -6.95 -10.03 -0.46
N PRO A 69 -6.50 -10.58 -1.61
CA PRO A 69 -6.62 -11.96 -2.05
C PRO A 69 -5.53 -12.90 -1.48
N PRO A 70 -5.70 -14.24 -1.58
CA PRO A 70 -6.65 -14.94 -2.44
C PRO A 70 -7.90 -15.45 -1.71
N THR A 71 -9.01 -15.53 -2.42
CA THR A 71 -10.28 -16.08 -1.94
C THR A 71 -10.17 -17.39 -1.15
N PRO A 72 -9.41 -18.42 -1.56
CA PRO A 72 -9.31 -19.65 -0.77
C PRO A 72 -8.79 -19.43 0.66
N ALA A 73 -7.90 -18.48 0.88
CA ALA A 73 -7.45 -18.14 2.23
C ALA A 73 -8.61 -17.59 3.08
N VAL A 74 -9.40 -16.67 2.52
CA VAL A 74 -10.59 -16.10 3.18
C VAL A 74 -11.60 -17.18 3.53
N LEU A 75 -11.86 -18.12 2.60
CA LEU A 75 -12.80 -19.23 2.84
C LEU A 75 -12.35 -20.13 3.99
N LEU A 76 -11.07 -20.52 4.02
CA LEU A 76 -10.52 -21.38 5.05
C LEU A 76 -10.52 -20.72 6.43
N VAL A 77 -9.98 -19.51 6.51
CA VAL A 77 -9.88 -18.77 7.78
C VAL A 77 -11.28 -18.34 8.26
N GLY A 78 -12.15 -17.90 7.36
CA GLY A 78 -13.52 -17.52 7.68
C GLY A 78 -14.38 -18.70 8.14
N LEU A 79 -14.21 -19.88 7.54
CA LEU A 79 -14.88 -21.09 8.02
C LEU A 79 -14.37 -21.48 9.40
N ALA A 80 -13.05 -21.44 9.64
CA ALA A 80 -12.47 -21.72 10.95
C ALA A 80 -12.96 -20.74 12.01
N ALA A 81 -13.02 -19.44 11.70
CA ALA A 81 -13.57 -18.40 12.57
C ALA A 81 -15.03 -18.71 12.97
N ARG A 82 -15.85 -19.06 11.97
CA ARG A 82 -17.25 -19.44 12.19
C ARG A 82 -17.41 -20.67 13.08
N LEU A 83 -16.68 -21.75 12.78
CA LEU A 83 -16.76 -23.00 13.54
C LEU A 83 -16.31 -22.81 14.99
N ARG A 84 -15.30 -21.96 15.23
CA ARG A 84 -14.78 -21.67 16.56
C ARG A 84 -15.47 -20.51 17.26
N ARG A 85 -16.44 -19.87 16.61
CA ARG A 85 -17.13 -18.67 17.12
C ARG A 85 -16.13 -17.57 17.50
N ARG A 86 -15.16 -17.31 16.61
CA ARG A 86 -14.14 -16.27 16.80
C ARG A 86 -14.37 -15.12 15.82
N PRO A 87 -14.10 -13.88 16.21
CA PRO A 87 -14.18 -12.75 15.30
C PRO A 87 -13.23 -12.92 14.11
N LEU A 88 -13.74 -12.58 12.94
CA LEU A 88 -12.99 -12.57 11.68
C LEU A 88 -12.76 -11.13 11.24
N VAL A 89 -11.53 -10.78 10.90
CA VAL A 89 -11.19 -9.56 10.17
C VAL A 89 -10.58 -9.94 8.82
N VAL A 90 -11.07 -9.31 7.76
CA VAL A 90 -10.54 -9.50 6.40
C VAL A 90 -9.86 -8.22 5.94
N ASP A 91 -8.54 -8.24 5.75
CA ASP A 91 -7.79 -7.13 5.17
C ASP A 91 -7.80 -7.26 3.64
N MET A 92 -8.65 -6.47 2.99
CA MET A 92 -8.97 -6.61 1.58
C MET A 92 -8.23 -5.57 0.73
N HIS A 93 -7.28 -6.04 -0.07
CA HIS A 93 -6.45 -5.20 -0.92
C HIS A 93 -7.12 -4.87 -2.26
N THR A 94 -6.71 -3.78 -2.91
CA THR A 94 -7.23 -3.31 -4.21
C THR A 94 -7.28 -4.42 -5.28
N VAL A 95 -6.29 -5.31 -5.31
CA VAL A 95 -6.25 -6.44 -6.27
C VAL A 95 -7.45 -7.38 -6.11
N ALA A 96 -8.03 -7.50 -4.92
CA ALA A 96 -9.24 -8.29 -4.71
C ALA A 96 -10.44 -7.74 -5.49
N PHE A 97 -10.48 -6.42 -5.71
CA PHE A 97 -11.57 -5.74 -6.43
C PHE A 97 -11.35 -5.67 -7.94
N THR A 98 -10.10 -5.62 -8.39
CA THR A 98 -9.76 -5.36 -9.79
C THR A 98 -9.48 -6.63 -10.60
N ALA A 99 -8.85 -7.66 -10.01
CA ALA A 99 -8.52 -8.87 -10.73
C ALA A 99 -9.75 -9.75 -10.97
N LEU A 100 -10.01 -10.07 -12.25
CA LEU A 100 -11.21 -10.81 -12.70
C LEU A 100 -11.42 -12.13 -11.93
N ALA A 101 -10.34 -12.89 -11.70
CA ALA A 101 -10.41 -14.17 -11.00
C ALA A 101 -11.02 -14.03 -9.59
N TRP A 102 -10.61 -13.01 -8.83
CA TRP A 102 -11.14 -12.76 -7.48
C TRP A 102 -12.56 -12.20 -7.52
N ARG A 103 -12.86 -11.36 -8.50
CA ARG A 103 -14.23 -10.84 -8.70
C ARG A 103 -15.23 -11.96 -8.94
N LEU A 104 -14.89 -12.95 -9.76
CA LEU A 104 -15.74 -14.11 -10.05
C LEU A 104 -15.98 -14.98 -8.80
N LEU A 105 -14.95 -15.13 -7.94
CA LEU A 105 -15.04 -15.92 -6.72
C LEU A 105 -15.67 -15.16 -5.54
N ARG A 106 -15.92 -13.85 -5.69
CA ARG A 106 -16.49 -12.99 -4.63
C ARG A 106 -17.80 -13.52 -4.06
N ALA A 107 -18.65 -14.15 -4.88
CA ALA A 107 -19.91 -14.71 -4.43
C ALA A 107 -19.73 -15.76 -3.32
N LEU A 108 -18.62 -16.52 -3.34
CA LEU A 108 -18.30 -17.52 -2.34
C LEU A 108 -17.88 -16.92 -0.99
N GLU A 109 -17.24 -15.74 -1.01
CA GLU A 109 -16.78 -15.05 0.19
C GLU A 109 -17.88 -14.25 0.88
N ARG A 110 -18.83 -13.69 0.12
CA ARG A 110 -19.86 -12.78 0.65
C ARG A 110 -20.54 -13.27 1.94
N PRO A 111 -20.92 -14.53 2.10
CA PRO A 111 -21.54 -15.00 3.35
C PRO A 111 -20.62 -14.88 4.56
N LEU A 112 -19.30 -15.02 4.37
CA LEU A 112 -18.30 -14.86 5.43
C LEU A 112 -18.02 -13.39 5.69
N LEU A 113 -17.88 -12.58 4.63
CA LEU A 113 -17.65 -11.13 4.74
C LEU A 113 -18.78 -10.43 5.49
N ARG A 114 -20.03 -10.82 5.25
CA ARG A 114 -21.22 -10.30 5.97
C ARG A 114 -21.22 -10.60 7.47
N ARG A 115 -20.52 -11.65 7.88
CA ARG A 115 -20.41 -12.07 9.28
C ARG A 115 -19.08 -11.68 9.91
N ALA A 116 -18.16 -11.13 9.13
CA ALA A 116 -16.89 -10.63 9.65
C ALA A 116 -17.12 -9.47 10.63
N ALA A 117 -16.29 -9.39 11.65
CA ALA A 117 -16.28 -8.27 12.58
C ALA A 117 -15.97 -6.97 11.83
N ALA A 118 -15.08 -7.05 10.83
CA ALA A 118 -14.81 -5.99 9.87
C ALA A 118 -14.17 -6.54 8.59
N VAL A 119 -14.42 -5.87 7.47
CA VAL A 119 -13.62 -5.93 6.25
C VAL A 119 -12.86 -4.61 6.15
N VAL A 120 -11.56 -4.69 6.30
CA VAL A 120 -10.66 -3.53 6.29
C VAL A 120 -10.25 -3.23 4.86
N VAL A 121 -10.33 -1.98 4.47
CA VAL A 121 -9.92 -1.47 3.15
C VAL A 121 -9.18 -0.14 3.29
N THR A 122 -8.50 0.31 2.26
CA THR A 122 -7.62 1.48 2.34
C THR A 122 -8.30 2.82 2.07
N ASN A 123 -9.47 2.85 1.41
CA ASN A 123 -10.18 4.08 1.04
C ASN A 123 -11.70 3.89 1.00
N GLU A 124 -12.42 4.98 0.87
CA GLU A 124 -13.89 5.00 0.93
C GLU A 124 -14.53 4.37 -0.31
N GLU A 125 -13.92 4.49 -1.49
CA GLU A 125 -14.40 3.85 -2.72
C GLU A 125 -14.51 2.33 -2.55
N LEU A 126 -13.46 1.70 -2.01
CA LEU A 126 -13.46 0.26 -1.72
C LEU A 126 -14.43 -0.09 -0.58
N ALA A 127 -14.54 0.78 0.43
CA ALA A 127 -15.48 0.59 1.53
C ALA A 127 -16.94 0.62 1.05
N ALA A 128 -17.28 1.52 0.14
CA ALA A 128 -18.61 1.58 -0.47
C ALA A 128 -18.95 0.27 -1.21
N GLN A 129 -17.99 -0.30 -1.96
CA GLN A 129 -18.17 -1.59 -2.61
C GLN A 129 -18.41 -2.72 -1.58
N VAL A 130 -17.62 -2.78 -0.51
CA VAL A 130 -17.79 -3.78 0.56
C VAL A 130 -19.16 -3.65 1.23
N ARG A 131 -19.60 -2.43 1.52
CA ARG A 131 -20.95 -2.17 2.09
C ARG A 131 -22.07 -2.61 1.14
N SER A 132 -21.88 -2.46 -0.16
CA SER A 132 -22.87 -2.92 -1.16
C SER A 132 -23.07 -4.44 -1.14
N TRP A 133 -22.12 -5.20 -0.59
CA TRP A 133 -22.26 -6.65 -0.38
C TRP A 133 -22.94 -7.00 0.95
N GLY A 134 -23.30 -5.99 1.76
CA GLY A 134 -23.89 -6.14 3.09
C GLY A 134 -22.86 -6.47 4.17
N ALA A 135 -21.59 -6.24 3.93
CA ALA A 135 -20.50 -6.44 4.90
C ALA A 135 -20.14 -5.14 5.61
N ARG A 136 -19.57 -5.26 6.82
CA ARG A 136 -19.12 -4.13 7.62
C ARG A 136 -17.75 -3.68 7.13
N ALA A 137 -17.68 -2.63 6.35
CA ALA A 137 -16.43 -2.04 5.90
C ALA A 137 -15.87 -1.06 6.93
N LEU A 138 -14.55 -1.08 7.08
CA LEU A 138 -13.79 -0.11 7.85
C LEU A 138 -12.62 0.40 7.01
N VAL A 139 -12.55 1.72 6.83
CA VAL A 139 -11.42 2.35 6.15
C VAL A 139 -10.27 2.47 7.13
N LEU A 140 -9.18 1.78 6.83
CA LEU A 140 -7.93 1.83 7.59
C LEU A 140 -6.78 1.78 6.58
N PRO A 141 -6.28 2.92 6.09
CA PRO A 141 -5.08 2.97 5.25
C PRO A 141 -3.86 2.45 6.01
N ASP A 142 -2.72 2.38 5.35
CA ASP A 142 -1.49 2.06 6.06
C ASP A 142 -1.17 3.17 7.08
N PRO A 143 -0.63 2.84 8.25
CA PRO A 143 -0.16 3.86 9.17
C PRO A 143 1.01 4.61 8.54
N LEU A 144 1.17 5.85 8.93
CA LEU A 144 2.31 6.65 8.46
C LEU A 144 3.61 5.99 8.90
N PRO A 145 4.60 5.90 7.99
CA PRO A 145 5.90 5.34 8.32
C PRO A 145 6.67 6.26 9.28
N GLU A 146 7.57 5.66 10.04
CA GLU A 146 8.45 6.39 10.94
C GLU A 146 9.84 6.48 10.28
N PRO A 147 10.30 7.69 9.89
CA PRO A 147 11.65 7.86 9.40
C PRO A 147 12.68 7.57 10.50
N PRO A 148 13.93 7.17 10.17
CA PRO A 148 14.98 6.98 11.15
C PRO A 148 15.16 8.23 12.04
N ALA A 149 15.25 8.02 13.36
CA ALA A 149 15.33 9.12 14.33
C ALA A 149 16.61 10.00 14.16
N ASP A 150 17.67 9.41 13.58
CA ASP A 150 18.94 10.04 13.29
C ASP A 150 19.08 10.49 11.82
N LEU A 151 17.96 10.64 11.12
CA LEU A 151 17.96 11.12 9.73
C LEU A 151 18.47 12.56 9.69
N ALA A 152 19.63 12.75 9.04
CA ALA A 152 20.21 14.07 8.91
C ALA A 152 19.38 14.95 7.98
N THR A 153 18.94 16.10 8.47
CA THR A 153 18.30 17.14 7.64
C THR A 153 19.41 17.85 6.85
N THR A 154 19.41 17.65 5.53
CA THR A 154 20.35 18.35 4.64
C THR A 154 19.73 19.65 4.15
N GLY A 155 20.50 20.76 4.20
CA GLY A 155 20.00 22.09 3.80
C GLY A 155 19.81 22.26 2.29
N GLU A 156 20.54 21.53 1.45
CA GLU A 156 20.41 21.60 -0.01
C GLU A 156 19.56 20.48 -0.58
N ARG A 157 18.48 20.87 -1.23
CA ARG A 157 17.58 19.98 -1.99
C ARG A 157 17.97 20.09 -3.46
N GLN A 158 18.46 19.00 -4.04
CA GLN A 158 19.13 19.06 -5.34
C GLN A 158 18.41 18.31 -6.45
N GLU A 159 17.51 17.38 -6.13
CA GLU A 159 16.88 16.54 -7.14
C GLU A 159 15.43 16.19 -6.79
N VAL A 160 14.69 15.80 -7.80
CA VAL A 160 13.35 15.21 -7.64
C VAL A 160 13.50 13.71 -7.57
N THR A 161 12.92 13.09 -6.54
CA THR A 161 12.95 11.63 -6.42
C THR A 161 11.62 11.02 -6.88
N VAL A 162 11.69 10.11 -7.84
CA VAL A 162 10.58 9.27 -8.27
C VAL A 162 10.66 7.96 -7.51
N ILE A 163 9.69 7.69 -6.64
CA ILE A 163 9.61 6.41 -5.93
C ILE A 163 8.96 5.38 -6.86
N ALA A 164 9.70 4.34 -7.20
CA ALA A 164 9.25 3.31 -8.12
C ALA A 164 9.72 1.91 -7.70
N THR A 165 8.98 0.92 -8.14
CA THR A 165 9.32 -0.50 -8.06
C THR A 165 9.52 -1.14 -9.44
N PHE A 166 9.39 -0.34 -10.49
CA PHE A 166 9.35 -0.76 -11.89
C PHE A 166 8.21 -1.75 -12.18
N SER A 167 7.09 -1.52 -11.51
CA SER A 167 5.84 -2.26 -11.73
C SER A 167 5.15 -1.78 -13.00
N LYS A 168 4.33 -2.65 -13.60
CA LYS A 168 3.62 -2.34 -14.87
C LYS A 168 2.59 -1.22 -14.75
N ASP A 169 2.15 -0.94 -13.55
CA ASP A 169 1.18 0.11 -13.24
C ASP A 169 1.82 1.45 -12.91
N GLU A 170 3.15 1.54 -12.94
CA GLU A 170 3.88 2.80 -12.77
C GLU A 170 4.19 3.38 -14.16
N PRO A 171 3.69 4.59 -14.52
CA PRO A 171 3.88 5.19 -15.84
C PRO A 171 5.28 5.79 -16.02
N LEU A 172 6.33 5.00 -15.76
CA LEU A 172 7.73 5.43 -15.83
C LEU A 172 8.19 5.74 -17.25
N TRP A 173 7.44 5.31 -18.28
CA TRP A 173 7.71 5.66 -19.69
C TRP A 173 7.59 7.15 -19.98
N LEU A 174 6.94 7.93 -19.12
CA LEU A 174 6.83 9.38 -19.23
C LEU A 174 8.14 10.09 -18.88
N LEU A 175 8.92 9.51 -17.94
CA LEU A 175 10.06 10.18 -17.32
C LEU A 175 11.17 10.60 -18.29
N PRO A 176 11.56 9.79 -19.31
CA PRO A 176 12.59 10.23 -20.25
C PRO A 176 12.22 11.49 -21.01
N GLU A 177 10.97 11.65 -21.40
CA GLU A 177 10.52 12.84 -22.10
C GLU A 177 10.36 14.05 -21.17
N VAL A 178 9.83 13.84 -19.97
CA VAL A 178 9.79 14.87 -18.91
C VAL A 178 11.19 15.38 -18.61
N ALA A 179 12.17 14.50 -18.47
CA ALA A 179 13.57 14.88 -18.21
C ALA A 179 14.18 15.67 -19.37
N ARG A 180 13.87 15.35 -20.64
CA ARG A 180 14.32 16.15 -21.80
C ARG A 180 13.73 17.54 -21.82
N ARG A 181 12.46 17.70 -21.41
CA ARG A 181 11.79 19.01 -21.35
C ARG A 181 12.22 19.86 -20.15
N ARG A 182 12.74 19.22 -19.12
CA ARG A 182 13.25 19.87 -17.91
C ARG A 182 14.73 19.53 -17.67
N PRO A 183 15.64 20.01 -18.56
CA PRO A 183 17.09 19.75 -18.41
C PRO A 183 17.69 20.42 -17.18
N ASP A 184 17.00 21.36 -16.58
CA ASP A 184 17.32 22.02 -15.31
C ASP A 184 17.08 21.11 -14.08
N LEU A 185 16.23 20.09 -14.19
CA LEU A 185 15.93 19.16 -13.10
C LEU A 185 16.80 17.91 -13.17
N ARG A 186 17.21 17.43 -12.02
CA ARG A 186 17.79 16.09 -11.84
C ARG A 186 16.70 15.18 -11.30
N LEU A 187 16.47 14.05 -11.98
CA LEU A 187 15.47 13.06 -11.61
C LEU A 187 16.16 11.77 -11.18
N ALA A 188 15.89 11.32 -9.96
CA ALA A 188 16.38 10.07 -9.40
C ALA A 188 15.24 9.08 -9.23
N VAL A 189 15.28 7.95 -9.94
CA VAL A 189 14.24 6.91 -9.87
C VAL A 189 14.73 5.78 -8.96
N THR A 190 14.03 5.54 -7.86
CA THR A 190 14.37 4.46 -6.91
C THR A 190 13.87 3.10 -7.41
N GLY A 191 14.37 2.03 -6.78
CA GLY A 191 13.95 0.66 -7.07
C GLY A 191 14.87 -0.08 -8.03
N ALA A 192 14.67 -1.39 -8.13
CA ALA A 192 15.45 -2.25 -9.01
C ALA A 192 15.03 -2.03 -10.47
N ALA A 193 15.77 -1.21 -11.18
CA ALA A 193 15.53 -0.88 -12.56
C ALA A 193 15.41 -2.16 -13.43
N ARG A 194 14.42 -2.15 -14.34
CA ARG A 194 14.16 -3.23 -15.29
C ARG A 194 14.11 -2.65 -16.69
N GLY A 195 14.71 -3.36 -17.64
CA GLY A 195 14.76 -2.95 -19.03
C GLY A 195 16.01 -2.15 -19.38
N ASP A 196 16.02 -1.62 -20.60
CA ASP A 196 17.13 -0.84 -21.14
C ASP A 196 16.99 0.64 -20.73
N LEU A 197 17.94 1.14 -19.97
CA LEU A 197 18.02 2.53 -19.54
C LEU A 197 18.93 3.38 -20.44
N SER A 198 19.50 2.83 -21.51
CA SER A 198 20.43 3.53 -22.40
C SER A 198 19.81 4.74 -23.10
N THR A 199 18.49 4.78 -23.21
CA THR A 199 17.72 5.89 -23.80
C THR A 199 17.41 7.01 -22.82
N TRP A 200 17.77 6.86 -21.56
CA TRP A 200 17.54 7.89 -20.55
C TRP A 200 18.48 9.09 -20.76
N PRO A 201 17.95 10.31 -20.67
CA PRO A 201 18.79 11.51 -20.76
C PRO A 201 19.68 11.65 -19.51
N PRO A 202 20.80 12.44 -19.59
CA PRO A 202 21.81 12.53 -18.54
C PRO A 202 21.27 12.98 -17.17
N ASN A 203 20.19 13.73 -17.14
CA ASN A 203 19.56 14.24 -15.94
C ASN A 203 18.50 13.29 -15.32
N LEU A 204 18.31 12.09 -15.90
CA LEU A 204 17.47 11.03 -15.37
C LEU A 204 18.31 9.81 -15.02
N ARG A 205 18.34 9.43 -13.76
CA ARG A 205 19.15 8.29 -13.29
C ARG A 205 18.32 7.29 -12.48
N ALA A 206 18.65 6.02 -12.55
CA ALA A 206 18.16 5.01 -11.63
C ALA A 206 19.12 4.92 -10.42
N THR A 207 18.58 4.90 -9.22
CA THR A 207 19.40 4.70 -8.00
C THR A 207 19.73 3.24 -7.75
N GLY A 208 18.99 2.33 -8.38
CA GLY A 208 18.94 0.93 -7.97
C GLY A 208 18.13 0.73 -6.69
N PHE A 209 18.19 -0.48 -6.16
CA PHE A 209 17.55 -0.80 -4.87
C PHE A 209 18.40 -0.19 -3.74
N LEU A 210 17.79 0.69 -2.97
CA LEU A 210 18.41 1.34 -1.83
C LEU A 210 18.15 0.56 -0.54
N SER A 211 19.10 0.56 0.40
CA SER A 211 18.82 0.16 1.77
C SER A 211 17.78 1.12 2.39
N GLU A 212 17.08 0.70 3.44
CA GLU A 212 16.07 1.55 4.09
C GLU A 212 16.63 2.91 4.50
N ARG A 213 17.81 2.95 5.10
CA ARG A 213 18.49 4.20 5.48
C ARG A 213 18.80 5.07 4.26
N ALA A 214 19.43 4.50 3.23
CA ALA A 214 19.76 5.24 2.01
C ALA A 214 18.52 5.74 1.27
N PHE A 215 17.41 5.01 1.35
CA PHE A 215 16.14 5.44 0.79
C PHE A 215 15.59 6.69 1.52
N TRP A 216 15.58 6.69 2.86
CA TRP A 216 15.17 7.87 3.62
C TRP A 216 16.08 9.07 3.39
N GLU A 217 17.41 8.86 3.32
CA GLU A 217 18.37 9.91 3.01
C GLU A 217 18.17 10.49 1.60
N GLN A 218 17.81 9.64 0.62
CA GLN A 218 17.46 10.07 -0.74
C GLN A 218 16.22 10.96 -0.73
N LEU A 219 15.17 10.55 -0.01
CA LEU A 219 13.92 11.30 0.08
C LEU A 219 14.11 12.63 0.83
N GLU A 220 14.91 12.64 1.91
CA GLU A 220 15.18 13.84 2.68
C GLU A 220 15.88 14.93 1.84
N ARG A 221 16.77 14.54 0.92
CA ARG A 221 17.46 15.46 0.00
C ARG A 221 16.63 15.89 -1.20
N SER A 222 15.43 15.37 -1.34
CA SER A 222 14.59 15.67 -2.51
C SER A 222 13.91 17.04 -2.38
N SER A 223 13.91 17.80 -3.48
CA SER A 223 13.10 19.02 -3.63
C SER A 223 11.61 18.72 -3.80
N ALA A 224 11.29 17.59 -4.47
CA ALA A 224 9.95 17.03 -4.56
C ALA A 224 10.02 15.51 -4.68
N ILE A 225 8.94 14.83 -4.33
CA ILE A 225 8.77 13.39 -4.47
C ILE A 225 7.63 13.11 -5.45
N VAL A 226 7.89 12.21 -6.40
CA VAL A 226 6.93 11.77 -7.41
C VAL A 226 6.55 10.32 -7.15
N VAL A 227 5.26 10.03 -7.09
CA VAL A 227 4.75 8.67 -6.90
C VAL A 227 3.54 8.47 -7.80
N LEU A 228 3.69 7.66 -8.84
CA LEU A 228 2.69 7.51 -9.90
C LEU A 228 2.14 6.10 -9.97
N THR A 229 0.87 5.98 -10.37
CA THR A 229 0.22 4.70 -10.67
C THR A 229 -0.92 4.90 -11.67
N THR A 230 -1.11 3.93 -12.56
CA THR A 230 -2.28 3.86 -13.43
C THR A 230 -3.48 3.16 -12.77
N ARG A 231 -3.32 2.70 -11.51
CA ARG A 231 -4.40 2.04 -10.77
C ARG A 231 -5.24 3.07 -10.01
N ALA A 232 -6.49 3.19 -10.37
CA ALA A 232 -7.47 3.90 -9.56
C ALA A 232 -7.56 3.34 -8.14
N ALA A 233 -8.31 3.81 -7.25
CA ALA A 233 -8.60 3.26 -5.90
C ALA A 233 -7.37 2.70 -5.11
N THR A 234 -6.13 3.13 -5.44
CA THR A 234 -4.89 2.66 -4.79
C THR A 234 -4.21 3.84 -4.09
N LEU A 235 -3.95 3.68 -2.79
CA LEU A 235 -3.05 4.56 -2.06
C LEU A 235 -1.61 4.03 -2.19
N LEU A 236 -0.68 4.93 -2.41
CA LEU A 236 0.71 4.62 -2.68
C LEU A 236 1.57 4.88 -1.43
N SER A 237 2.37 3.90 -1.02
CA SER A 237 3.25 4.06 0.15
C SER A 237 4.24 5.22 0.00
N GLY A 238 4.77 5.44 -1.20
CA GLY A 238 5.66 6.58 -1.46
C GLY A 238 5.02 7.95 -1.15
N GLY A 239 3.70 8.06 -1.23
CA GLY A 239 2.99 9.25 -0.79
C GLY A 239 3.00 9.44 0.73
N TYR A 240 3.02 8.35 1.50
CA TYR A 240 3.15 8.43 2.97
C TYR A 240 4.55 8.88 3.39
N GLU A 241 5.60 8.40 2.70
CA GLU A 241 6.96 8.85 2.93
C GLU A 241 7.11 10.35 2.63
N ALA A 242 6.55 10.84 1.51
CA ALA A 242 6.52 12.27 1.18
C ALA A 242 5.78 13.07 2.26
N LEU A 243 4.65 12.54 2.75
CA LEU A 243 3.81 13.16 3.77
C LEU A 243 4.57 13.35 5.09
N VAL A 244 5.25 12.33 5.60
CA VAL A 244 5.97 12.41 6.89
C VAL A 244 7.21 13.28 6.82
N LEU A 245 7.88 13.33 5.67
CA LEU A 245 9.02 14.22 5.43
C LEU A 245 8.61 15.64 5.06
N ALA A 246 7.30 15.88 4.88
CA ALA A 246 6.76 17.15 4.38
C ALA A 246 7.47 17.61 3.08
N ARG A 247 7.71 16.66 2.17
CA ARG A 247 8.27 16.94 0.84
C ARG A 247 7.15 17.13 -0.16
N PRO A 248 7.19 18.19 -1.00
CA PRO A 248 6.20 18.38 -2.06
C PRO A 248 5.94 17.09 -2.81
N LEU A 249 4.68 16.69 -2.91
CA LEU A 249 4.26 15.43 -3.51
C LEU A 249 3.57 15.68 -4.84
N VAL A 250 4.08 15.04 -5.89
CA VAL A 250 3.39 14.89 -7.18
C VAL A 250 2.89 13.45 -7.28
N THR A 251 1.61 13.26 -7.54
CA THR A 251 1.00 11.95 -7.65
C THR A 251 -0.04 11.89 -8.76
N SER A 252 -0.47 10.67 -9.14
CA SER A 252 -1.48 10.48 -10.19
C SER A 252 -2.83 11.08 -9.82
N ASP A 253 -3.56 11.61 -10.80
CA ASP A 253 -4.87 12.19 -10.61
C ASP A 253 -5.96 11.12 -10.50
N HIS A 254 -6.07 10.52 -9.32
CA HIS A 254 -7.09 9.54 -8.99
C HIS A 254 -7.91 9.96 -7.77
N ALA A 255 -9.21 9.64 -7.78
CA ALA A 255 -10.13 10.02 -6.73
C ALA A 255 -9.65 9.61 -5.32
N ALA A 256 -9.13 8.40 -5.15
CA ALA A 256 -8.60 7.93 -3.86
C ALA A 256 -7.39 8.73 -3.38
N LEU A 257 -6.51 9.17 -4.28
CA LEU A 257 -5.35 10.00 -3.95
C LEU A 257 -5.78 11.42 -3.62
N ARG A 258 -6.72 11.99 -4.39
CA ARG A 258 -7.32 13.28 -4.07
C ARG A 258 -8.06 13.29 -2.74
N GLU A 259 -8.81 12.24 -2.42
CA GLU A 259 -9.48 12.08 -1.13
C GLU A 259 -8.47 12.04 0.03
N TYR A 260 -7.35 11.35 -0.17
CA TYR A 260 -6.36 11.17 0.87
C TYR A 260 -5.47 12.39 1.07
N PHE A 261 -4.90 12.97 -0.01
CA PHE A 261 -3.92 14.06 0.08
C PHE A 261 -4.55 15.46 -0.04
N GLY A 262 -5.73 15.59 -0.65
CA GLY A 262 -6.43 16.85 -0.81
C GLY A 262 -5.59 17.92 -1.52
N ASP A 263 -5.51 19.10 -0.93
CA ASP A 263 -4.73 20.23 -1.41
C ASP A 263 -3.25 20.22 -0.97
N ALA A 264 -2.81 19.15 -0.29
CA ALA A 264 -1.42 18.97 0.13
C ALA A 264 -0.53 18.29 -0.93
N ALA A 265 -1.08 17.85 -2.04
CA ALA A 265 -0.34 17.26 -3.15
C ALA A 265 -0.69 17.94 -4.48
N VAL A 266 0.17 17.80 -5.46
CA VAL A 266 -0.07 18.17 -6.87
C VAL A 266 -0.37 16.90 -7.65
N TYR A 267 -1.31 16.98 -8.58
CA TYR A 267 -1.82 15.83 -9.31
C TYR A 267 -1.47 15.91 -10.78
N ALA A 268 -1.10 14.79 -11.37
CA ALA A 268 -0.77 14.66 -12.79
C ALA A 268 -1.56 13.53 -13.43
N ASP A 269 -2.03 13.75 -14.63
CA ASP A 269 -2.51 12.71 -15.52
C ASP A 269 -1.34 11.90 -16.09
N ASP A 270 -1.64 10.75 -16.71
CA ASP A 270 -0.65 9.86 -17.31
C ASP A 270 -0.13 10.38 -18.66
N ASP A 271 0.27 11.65 -18.71
CA ASP A 271 0.86 12.31 -19.88
C ASP A 271 2.03 13.23 -19.49
N VAL A 272 2.88 13.52 -20.47
CA VAL A 272 4.12 14.28 -20.28
C VAL A 272 3.87 15.74 -19.93
N ASP A 273 2.85 16.37 -20.54
CA ASP A 273 2.56 17.79 -20.33
C ASP A 273 2.04 18.02 -18.92
N SER A 274 1.08 17.19 -18.49
CA SER A 274 0.51 17.23 -17.15
C SER A 274 1.58 16.98 -16.07
N LEU A 275 2.41 15.94 -16.24
CA LEU A 275 3.47 15.64 -15.26
C LEU A 275 4.53 16.74 -15.21
N THR A 276 4.89 17.34 -16.34
CA THR A 276 5.85 18.46 -16.39
C THR A 276 5.29 19.69 -15.67
N ALA A 277 4.02 20.02 -15.91
CA ALA A 277 3.34 21.12 -15.24
C ALA A 277 3.23 20.90 -13.72
N ALA A 278 2.84 19.68 -13.32
CA ALA A 278 2.72 19.30 -11.91
C ALA A 278 4.06 19.38 -11.17
N LEU A 279 5.16 18.98 -11.81
CA LEU A 279 6.51 19.13 -11.26
C LEU A 279 6.88 20.60 -11.05
N SER A 280 6.59 21.47 -12.04
CA SER A 280 6.84 22.91 -11.91
C SER A 280 6.04 23.50 -10.75
N GLU A 281 4.73 23.21 -10.69
CA GLU A 281 3.87 23.66 -9.60
C GLU A 281 4.36 23.19 -8.22
N ALA A 282 4.76 21.91 -8.11
CA ALA A 282 5.24 21.34 -6.85
C ALA A 282 6.53 22.02 -6.36
N LEU A 283 7.42 22.38 -7.26
CA LEU A 283 8.65 23.09 -6.93
C LEU A 283 8.40 24.55 -6.57
N ASP A 284 7.56 25.25 -7.31
CA ASP A 284 7.20 26.67 -7.08
C ASP A 284 6.47 26.84 -5.75
N ARG A 285 5.60 25.90 -5.38
CA ARG A 285 4.80 25.91 -4.14
C ARG A 285 5.43 25.11 -3.00
N GLY A 286 6.72 24.81 -3.07
CA GLY A 286 7.39 23.87 -2.18
C GLY A 286 7.15 24.10 -0.69
N GLU A 287 7.31 25.35 -0.20
CA GLU A 287 7.09 25.69 1.20
C GLU A 287 5.61 25.62 1.61
N GLU A 288 4.72 26.09 0.77
CA GLU A 288 3.27 26.02 1.00
C GLU A 288 2.83 24.56 1.15
N LEU A 289 3.23 23.71 0.20
CA LEU A 289 2.92 22.27 0.22
C LEU A 289 3.51 21.57 1.45
N ALA A 290 4.73 21.93 1.85
CA ALA A 290 5.35 21.38 3.06
C ALA A 290 4.55 21.72 4.33
N VAL A 291 4.00 22.92 4.44
CA VAL A 291 3.11 23.32 5.56
C VAL A 291 1.84 22.50 5.55
N ARG A 292 1.20 22.35 4.38
CA ARG A 292 -0.03 21.56 4.21
C ARG A 292 0.19 20.08 4.54
N LEU A 293 1.31 19.50 4.08
CA LEU A 293 1.69 18.10 4.35
C LEU A 293 1.89 17.87 5.85
N ARG A 294 2.59 18.76 6.57
CA ARG A 294 2.72 18.63 8.02
C ARG A 294 1.37 18.65 8.75
N GLY A 295 0.47 19.53 8.32
CA GLY A 295 -0.89 19.57 8.86
C GLY A 295 -1.68 18.29 8.57
N LEU A 296 -1.57 17.79 7.34
CA LEU A 296 -2.22 16.57 6.91
C LEU A 296 -1.68 15.34 7.66
N ALA A 297 -0.37 15.21 7.84
CA ALA A 297 0.25 14.10 8.57
C ALA A 297 -0.34 13.96 9.99
N ARG A 298 -0.46 15.06 10.73
CA ARG A 298 -1.07 15.08 12.07
C ARG A 298 -2.53 14.61 12.04
N ARG A 299 -3.31 15.10 11.08
CA ARG A 299 -4.73 14.67 10.92
C ARG A 299 -4.82 13.18 10.61
N ARG A 300 -4.05 12.68 9.62
CA ARG A 300 -4.06 11.28 9.22
C ARG A 300 -3.60 10.33 10.33
N ALA A 301 -2.60 10.71 11.11
CA ALA A 301 -2.20 9.95 12.30
C ALA A 301 -3.37 9.84 13.32
N THR A 302 -4.06 10.93 13.62
CA THR A 302 -5.19 10.94 14.54
C THR A 302 -6.38 10.13 14.00
N GLU A 303 -6.69 10.25 12.72
CA GLU A 303 -7.75 9.50 12.04
C GLU A 303 -7.45 8.00 12.07
N TRP A 304 -6.19 7.64 11.82
CA TRP A 304 -5.75 6.25 11.85
C TRP A 304 -5.94 5.62 13.25
N GLU A 305 -5.53 6.31 14.31
CA GLU A 305 -5.69 5.80 15.69
C GLU A 305 -7.18 5.64 16.05
N ARG A 306 -8.05 6.57 15.61
CA ARG A 306 -9.51 6.44 15.81
C ARG A 306 -10.07 5.23 15.07
N ALA A 307 -9.67 5.02 13.81
CA ALA A 307 -10.11 3.88 13.02
C ALA A 307 -9.60 2.56 13.63
N ALA A 308 -8.35 2.51 14.07
CA ALA A 308 -7.76 1.37 14.75
C ALA A 308 -8.49 1.05 16.06
N ALA A 309 -8.82 2.05 16.87
CA ALA A 309 -9.63 1.87 18.08
C ALA A 309 -11.04 1.34 17.76
N GLY A 310 -11.65 1.86 16.70
CA GLY A 310 -12.94 1.37 16.19
C GLY A 310 -12.89 -0.10 15.76
N LEU A 311 -11.79 -0.52 15.13
CA LEU A 311 -11.58 -1.91 14.73
C LEU A 311 -11.41 -2.82 15.96
N ARG A 312 -10.58 -2.43 16.95
CA ARG A 312 -10.45 -3.16 18.23
C ARG A 312 -11.81 -3.34 18.92
N ALA A 313 -12.60 -2.27 18.97
CA ALA A 313 -13.95 -2.34 19.55
C ALA A 313 -14.90 -3.24 18.75
N ALA A 314 -14.74 -3.33 17.43
CA ALA A 314 -15.53 -4.21 16.59
C ALA A 314 -15.20 -5.69 16.82
N VAL A 315 -13.93 -6.00 16.98
CA VAL A 315 -13.42 -7.36 17.29
C VAL A 315 -13.86 -7.78 18.71
N GLY A 316 -13.78 -6.91 19.70
CA GLY A 316 -14.14 -7.23 21.08
C GLY A 316 -15.65 -7.39 21.36
N ARG A 317 -16.53 -7.11 20.37
CA ARG A 317 -18.01 -7.24 20.50
C ARG A 317 -18.58 -8.55 19.92
N VAL A 318 -17.75 -9.39 19.34
CA VAL A 318 -18.12 -10.69 18.76
C VAL A 318 -17.79 -11.86 19.75
#